data_0c6dd7b92a0b5b9ed6bd8af9ceb19f0b
#
_entry.id   0c6dd7b92a0b5b9ed6bd8af9ceb19f0b
#
_cell.length_a   1.000
_cell.length_b   1.000
_cell.length_c   1.000
_cell.angle_alpha   90.00
_cell.angle_beta   90.00
_cell.angle_gamma   90.00
#
_symmetry.space_group_name_H-M   'P 1'
#
loop_
_entity.id
_entity.type
_entity.pdbx_description
1 polymer ?
#
loop_
_entity_poly.entity_id
_entity_poly.type
_entity_poly.pdbx_seq_one_letter_code
_entity_poly.pdbx_strand_id
1 'polypeptide(L)'
;MNPSATIKIFLPLGDPKRVRTAEISNWSGKAIAAPRSDLDRLLNRRELLQPGVYLLLGEDPDSGKQVAYIGEAEVVLDRIKQHRSKEYWNSAIVFVSKDENLTKAHIRYLEGRIIELASQVGRYSLINANNSGSRLPESD
;
A
#
# COMPACT_ATOMS: atom_id res chain seq x y z
N MET A 1 -5.05 26.85 -4.33
CA MET A 1 -6.19 26.05 -4.75
C MET A 1 -5.74 24.87 -5.57
N ASN A 2 -6.30 23.72 -5.29
CA ASN A 2 -5.93 22.52 -6.01
C ASN A 2 -6.76 22.40 -7.28
N PRO A 3 -6.19 21.84 -8.34
CA PRO A 3 -6.98 21.63 -9.55
C PRO A 3 -8.03 20.55 -9.32
N SER A 4 -9.05 20.56 -10.14
CA SER A 4 -10.06 19.52 -10.09
C SER A 4 -9.44 18.20 -10.48
N ALA A 5 -9.94 17.12 -9.88
CA ALA A 5 -9.47 15.78 -10.18
C ALA A 5 -10.64 14.80 -10.11
N THR A 6 -10.54 13.73 -10.86
CA THR A 6 -11.53 12.66 -10.85
C THR A 6 -10.90 11.41 -10.30
N ILE A 7 -11.60 10.75 -9.39
CA ILE A 7 -11.19 9.45 -8.89
C ILE A 7 -12.07 8.41 -9.56
N LYS A 8 -11.44 7.44 -10.22
CA LYS A 8 -12.14 6.32 -10.83
C LYS A 8 -11.88 5.08 -10.01
N ILE A 9 -12.94 4.44 -9.55
CA ILE A 9 -12.82 3.19 -8.79
C ILE A 9 -13.45 2.08 -9.64
N PHE A 10 -12.71 1.01 -9.82
CA PHE A 10 -13.19 -0.15 -10.57
C PHE A 10 -13.31 -1.33 -9.61
N LEU A 11 -14.43 -2.04 -9.70
CA LEU A 11 -14.72 -3.18 -8.84
C LEU A 11 -14.75 -4.45 -9.70
N PRO A 12 -13.63 -5.14 -9.85
CA PRO A 12 -13.57 -6.33 -10.71
C PRO A 12 -14.62 -7.39 -10.38
N LEU A 13 -14.99 -7.50 -9.10
CA LEU A 13 -15.99 -8.47 -8.68
C LEU A 13 -17.33 -7.83 -8.34
N GLY A 14 -17.48 -6.53 -8.63
CA GLY A 14 -18.75 -5.84 -8.40
C GLY A 14 -19.06 -5.53 -6.95
N ASP A 15 -18.15 -5.80 -6.04
CA ASP A 15 -18.37 -5.62 -4.60
C ASP A 15 -17.30 -4.69 -4.03
N PRO A 16 -17.70 -3.55 -3.46
CA PRO A 16 -16.71 -2.61 -2.95
C PRO A 16 -15.89 -3.13 -1.77
N LYS A 17 -16.30 -4.24 -1.16
CA LYS A 17 -15.55 -4.82 -0.07
C LYS A 17 -14.49 -5.82 -0.53
N ARG A 18 -14.48 -6.15 -1.81
CA ARG A 18 -13.53 -7.09 -2.34
C ARG A 18 -12.43 -6.36 -3.10
N VAL A 19 -11.75 -7.04 -4.03
CA VAL A 19 -10.69 -6.39 -4.79
C VAL A 19 -11.22 -5.16 -5.49
N ARG A 20 -10.48 -4.05 -5.37
CA ARG A 20 -10.86 -2.81 -6.02
C ARG A 20 -9.61 -2.05 -6.44
N THR A 21 -9.73 -1.29 -7.52
CA THR A 21 -8.63 -0.45 -7.97
C THR A 21 -9.09 0.99 -8.01
N ALA A 22 -8.16 1.92 -7.85
CA ALA A 22 -8.47 3.33 -7.89
C ALA A 22 -7.39 4.09 -8.64
N GLU A 23 -7.83 5.07 -9.43
CA GLU A 23 -6.94 5.95 -10.20
C GLU A 23 -7.41 7.37 -10.06
N ILE A 24 -6.46 8.30 -10.04
CA ILE A 24 -6.77 9.71 -10.02
C ILE A 24 -6.34 10.32 -11.34
N SER A 25 -7.17 11.19 -11.91
CA SER A 25 -6.97 11.70 -13.26
C SER A 25 -5.66 12.44 -13.48
N ASN A 26 -5.13 13.10 -12.45
CA ASN A 26 -3.92 13.89 -12.59
C ASN A 26 -2.70 13.21 -11.97
N TRP A 27 -2.76 11.91 -11.79
CA TRP A 27 -1.70 11.18 -11.13
C TRP A 27 -1.41 9.90 -11.89
N SER A 28 -0.14 9.58 -12.04
CA SER A 28 0.26 8.36 -12.75
C SER A 28 0.15 7.12 -11.87
N GLY A 29 -0.18 7.27 -10.62
CA GLY A 29 -0.28 6.13 -9.73
C GLY A 29 -1.61 5.43 -9.80
N LYS A 30 -1.60 4.19 -9.33
CA LYS A 30 -2.79 3.35 -9.27
C LYS A 30 -2.76 2.60 -7.96
N ALA A 31 -3.89 2.52 -7.29
CA ALA A 31 -4.01 1.78 -6.03
C ALA A 31 -4.84 0.53 -6.26
N ILE A 32 -4.45 -0.57 -5.64
CA ILE A 32 -5.22 -1.80 -5.63
C ILE A 32 -5.41 -2.17 -4.17
N ALA A 33 -6.64 -2.41 -3.76
CA ALA A 33 -6.93 -2.78 -2.39
C ALA A 33 -7.72 -4.07 -2.37
N ALA A 34 -7.47 -4.90 -1.36
CA ALA A 34 -8.18 -6.16 -1.23
C ALA A 34 -8.17 -6.63 0.22
N PRO A 35 -9.24 -7.27 0.67
CA PRO A 35 -9.20 -7.96 1.95
C PRO A 35 -8.32 -9.20 1.83
N ARG A 36 -7.82 -9.68 2.94
CA ARG A 36 -6.97 -10.86 2.94
C ARG A 36 -7.68 -12.08 2.37
N SER A 37 -8.99 -12.14 2.50
CA SER A 37 -9.77 -13.24 1.94
C SER A 37 -9.67 -13.29 0.41
N ASP A 38 -9.28 -12.19 -0.23
CA ASP A 38 -9.08 -12.15 -1.68
C ASP A 38 -7.61 -12.14 -2.05
N LEU A 39 -6.74 -12.59 -1.15
CA LEU A 39 -5.30 -12.53 -1.38
C LEU A 39 -4.89 -13.20 -2.69
N ASP A 40 -5.46 -14.37 -2.99
CA ASP A 40 -5.09 -15.05 -4.23
C ASP A 40 -5.43 -14.24 -5.46
N ARG A 41 -6.55 -13.54 -5.45
CA ARG A 41 -6.90 -12.67 -6.56
C ARG A 41 -5.98 -11.47 -6.66
N LEU A 42 -5.61 -10.92 -5.50
CA LEU A 42 -4.65 -9.82 -5.49
C LEU A 42 -3.31 -10.27 -6.06
N LEU A 43 -2.82 -11.43 -5.64
CA LEU A 43 -1.51 -11.91 -6.06
C LEU A 43 -1.47 -12.25 -7.55
N ASN A 44 -2.64 -12.45 -8.17
CA ASN A 44 -2.70 -12.73 -9.59
C ASN A 44 -2.77 -11.49 -10.47
N ARG A 45 -2.81 -10.31 -9.87
CA ARG A 45 -2.85 -9.10 -10.67
C ARG A 45 -1.46 -8.74 -11.14
N ARG A 46 -1.37 -8.40 -12.41
CA ARG A 46 -0.06 -8.11 -12.99
C ARG A 46 0.56 -6.83 -12.46
N GLU A 47 -0.24 -5.92 -11.92
CA GLU A 47 0.32 -4.72 -11.31
C GLU A 47 1.29 -5.04 -10.18
N LEU A 48 1.13 -6.19 -9.53
CA LEU A 48 2.01 -6.57 -8.44
C LEU A 48 3.39 -6.99 -8.91
N LEU A 49 3.60 -7.15 -10.20
CA LEU A 49 4.93 -7.44 -10.73
C LEU A 49 5.78 -6.18 -10.83
N GLN A 50 5.19 -5.04 -10.55
CA GLN A 50 5.88 -3.76 -10.64
C GLN A 50 6.44 -3.32 -9.31
N PRO A 51 7.36 -2.35 -9.33
CA PRO A 51 7.79 -1.70 -8.09
C PRO A 51 6.64 -0.90 -7.50
N GLY A 52 6.63 -0.80 -6.20
CA GLY A 52 5.59 -0.02 -5.55
C GLY A 52 5.72 0.03 -4.05
N VAL A 53 4.70 0.62 -3.43
CA VAL A 53 4.57 0.71 -1.98
C VAL A 53 3.35 -0.08 -1.60
N TYR A 54 3.42 -0.79 -0.49
CA TYR A 54 2.27 -1.57 -0.04
C TYR A 54 2.02 -1.32 1.44
N LEU A 55 0.75 -1.41 1.82
CA LEU A 55 0.31 -1.27 3.20
C LEU A 55 -0.43 -2.55 3.58
N LEU A 56 -0.11 -3.06 4.75
CA LEU A 56 -0.83 -4.19 5.33
C LEU A 56 -1.49 -3.69 6.61
N LEU A 57 -2.80 -3.80 6.67
CA LEU A 57 -3.58 -3.22 7.75
C LEU A 57 -4.28 -4.34 8.54
N GLY A 58 -4.34 -4.18 9.85
CA GLY A 58 -4.99 -5.18 10.67
C GLY A 58 -5.02 -4.78 12.12
N GLU A 59 -5.01 -5.78 12.99
CA GLU A 59 -5.05 -5.57 14.42
C GLU A 59 -3.98 -6.40 15.10
N ASP A 60 -3.40 -5.83 16.15
CA ASP A 60 -2.50 -6.57 16.99
C ASP A 60 -3.32 -7.62 17.74
N PRO A 61 -3.01 -8.90 17.63
CA PRO A 61 -3.82 -9.95 18.26
C PRO A 61 -3.85 -9.86 19.78
N ASP A 62 -2.81 -9.28 20.39
CA ASP A 62 -2.76 -9.21 21.84
C ASP A 62 -3.51 -8.00 22.41
N SER A 63 -3.39 -6.86 21.77
CA SER A 63 -3.95 -5.61 22.33
C SER A 63 -5.22 -5.16 21.62
N GLY A 64 -5.52 -5.69 20.45
CA GLY A 64 -6.66 -5.24 19.66
C GLY A 64 -6.45 -3.89 19.00
N LYS A 65 -5.27 -3.33 19.08
CA LYS A 65 -5.01 -2.03 18.47
C LYS A 65 -4.87 -2.17 16.96
N GLN A 66 -5.29 -1.13 16.25
CA GLN A 66 -5.12 -1.09 14.80
C GLN A 66 -3.65 -0.93 14.48
N VAL A 67 -3.14 -1.77 13.59
CA VAL A 67 -1.73 -1.72 13.22
C VAL A 67 -1.60 -1.65 11.71
N ALA A 68 -0.49 -1.07 11.26
CA ALA A 68 -0.20 -0.97 9.83
C ALA A 68 1.29 -1.23 9.59
N TYR A 69 1.58 -1.93 8.52
CA TYR A 69 2.93 -2.12 8.04
C TYR A 69 3.01 -1.45 6.68
N ILE A 70 4.01 -0.60 6.47
CA ILE A 70 4.18 0.11 5.20
C ILE A 70 5.55 -0.23 4.65
N GLY A 71 5.60 -0.78 3.46
CA GLY A 71 6.86 -1.21 2.87
C GLY A 71 6.99 -0.82 1.42
N GLU A 72 8.20 -0.94 0.90
CA GLU A 72 8.49 -0.73 -0.51
C GLU A 72 9.05 -2.00 -1.11
N ALA A 73 8.91 -2.16 -2.41
CA ALA A 73 9.43 -3.33 -3.08
C ALA A 73 9.70 -3.03 -4.54
N GLU A 74 10.68 -3.70 -5.09
CA GLU A 74 10.90 -3.69 -6.54
C GLU A 74 9.91 -4.59 -7.24
N VAL A 75 9.49 -5.66 -6.58
CA VAL A 75 8.41 -6.53 -7.04
C VAL A 75 7.48 -6.71 -5.86
N VAL A 76 6.35 -6.01 -5.88
CA VAL A 76 5.43 -6.03 -4.75
C VAL A 76 4.93 -7.43 -4.45
N LEU A 77 4.71 -8.22 -5.51
CA LEU A 77 4.23 -9.59 -5.36
C LEU A 77 5.11 -10.39 -4.39
N ASP A 78 6.43 -10.29 -4.56
CA ASP A 78 7.34 -11.08 -3.73
C ASP A 78 7.28 -10.68 -2.27
N ARG A 79 7.15 -9.37 -2.03
CA ARG A 79 7.11 -8.90 -0.66
C ARG A 79 5.81 -9.27 0.04
N ILE A 80 4.68 -9.17 -0.65
CA ILE A 80 3.41 -9.55 -0.04
C ILE A 80 3.40 -11.06 0.24
N LYS A 81 3.99 -11.86 -0.64
CA LYS A 81 4.09 -13.28 -0.38
C LYS A 81 4.90 -13.57 0.89
N GLN A 82 5.92 -12.78 1.17
CA GLN A 82 6.70 -12.95 2.39
C GLN A 82 5.89 -12.67 3.63
N HIS A 83 4.87 -11.84 3.53
CA HIS A 83 4.01 -11.52 4.67
C HIS A 83 2.82 -12.45 4.81
N ARG A 84 2.69 -13.43 3.91
CA ARG A 84 1.53 -14.32 3.92
C ARG A 84 1.39 -15.06 5.26
N SER A 85 2.50 -15.40 5.89
CA SER A 85 2.45 -16.12 7.16
C SER A 85 2.19 -15.24 8.36
N LYS A 86 2.24 -13.91 8.21
CA LYS A 86 1.98 -13.01 9.32
C LYS A 86 0.48 -12.89 9.51
N GLU A 87 0.02 -12.93 10.75
CA GLU A 87 -1.41 -12.99 11.02
C GLU A 87 -2.04 -11.68 11.41
N TYR A 88 -1.25 -10.64 11.65
CA TYR A 88 -1.81 -9.39 12.16
C TYR A 88 -2.61 -8.60 11.12
N TRP A 89 -2.41 -8.85 9.84
CA TRP A 89 -3.06 -8.02 8.81
C TRP A 89 -4.21 -8.75 8.15
N ASN A 90 -5.21 -7.98 7.76
CA ASN A 90 -6.40 -8.53 7.11
C ASN A 90 -6.80 -7.78 5.85
N SER A 91 -6.10 -6.71 5.50
CA SER A 91 -6.31 -6.06 4.21
C SER A 91 -5.00 -5.47 3.71
N ALA A 92 -4.91 -5.33 2.40
CA ALA A 92 -3.71 -4.83 1.75
C ALA A 92 -4.09 -3.74 0.77
N ILE A 93 -3.21 -2.73 0.67
CA ILE A 93 -3.33 -1.68 -0.34
C ILE A 93 -1.98 -1.58 -1.01
N VAL A 94 -1.99 -1.58 -2.34
CA VAL A 94 -0.77 -1.52 -3.14
C VAL A 94 -0.82 -0.29 -4.03
N PHE A 95 0.26 0.46 -4.08
CA PHE A 95 0.39 1.62 -4.95
C PHE A 95 1.49 1.35 -5.97
N VAL A 96 1.14 1.43 -7.25
CA VAL A 96 2.10 1.25 -8.34
C VAL A 96 1.88 2.36 -9.36
N SER A 97 2.77 2.48 -10.33
CA SER A 97 2.61 3.46 -11.39
C SER A 97 1.82 2.85 -12.55
N LYS A 98 0.92 3.62 -13.13
CA LYS A 98 0.16 3.17 -14.28
C LYS A 98 1.05 3.00 -15.51
N ASP A 99 2.10 3.80 -15.61
CA ASP A 99 2.94 3.83 -16.78
C ASP A 99 4.34 3.29 -16.53
N GLU A 100 4.53 2.64 -15.40
CA GLU A 100 5.79 1.97 -15.07
C GLU A 100 6.98 2.90 -14.98
N ASN A 101 6.74 4.16 -14.68
CA ASN A 101 7.81 5.14 -14.56
C ASN A 101 8.27 5.39 -13.13
N LEU A 102 7.80 4.58 -12.19
CA LEU A 102 8.14 4.77 -10.80
C LEU A 102 9.56 4.28 -10.54
N THR A 103 10.44 5.16 -10.15
CA THR A 103 11.81 4.78 -9.84
C THR A 103 11.91 4.36 -8.38
N LYS A 104 13.02 3.72 -8.05
CA LYS A 104 13.27 3.29 -6.68
C LYS A 104 13.28 4.48 -5.72
N ALA A 105 13.82 5.60 -6.16
CA ALA A 105 13.82 6.81 -5.31
C ALA A 105 12.42 7.32 -5.07
N HIS A 106 11.57 7.30 -6.09
CA HIS A 106 10.18 7.73 -5.96
C HIS A 106 9.42 6.81 -5.01
N ILE A 107 9.68 5.51 -5.09
CA ILE A 107 9.03 4.54 -4.23
C ILE A 107 9.40 4.79 -2.77
N ARG A 108 10.68 5.02 -2.51
CA ARG A 108 11.16 5.27 -1.16
C ARG A 108 10.57 6.56 -0.61
N TYR A 109 10.50 7.59 -1.43
CA TYR A 109 9.89 8.85 -1.02
C TYR A 109 8.41 8.67 -0.68
N LEU A 110 7.70 7.93 -1.53
CA LEU A 110 6.29 7.69 -1.32
C LEU A 110 6.05 6.90 -0.04
N GLU A 111 6.87 5.89 0.21
CA GLU A 111 6.78 5.13 1.45
C GLU A 111 6.91 6.05 2.66
N GLY A 112 7.92 6.92 2.66
CA GLY A 112 8.14 7.84 3.77
C GLY A 112 6.97 8.80 3.96
N ARG A 113 6.42 9.32 2.86
CA ARG A 113 5.28 10.23 2.95
C ARG A 113 4.05 9.54 3.51
N ILE A 114 3.79 8.31 3.10
CA ILE A 114 2.65 7.58 3.60
C ILE A 114 2.80 7.31 5.10
N ILE A 115 4.01 6.96 5.53
CA ILE A 115 4.28 6.74 6.94
C ILE A 115 4.04 8.02 7.73
N GLU A 116 4.52 9.16 7.23
CA GLU A 116 4.27 10.44 7.88
C GLU A 116 2.79 10.72 8.03
N LEU A 117 2.04 10.55 6.96
CA LEU A 117 0.61 10.83 6.98
C LEU A 117 -0.12 9.89 7.93
N ALA A 118 0.24 8.62 7.92
CA ALA A 118 -0.38 7.65 8.81
C ALA A 118 -0.09 7.99 10.27
N SER A 119 1.12 8.44 10.55
CA SER A 119 1.49 8.83 11.92
C SER A 119 0.70 10.06 12.37
N GLN A 120 0.52 11.02 11.47
CA GLN A 120 -0.23 12.23 11.80
C GLN A 120 -1.70 11.94 12.09
N VAL A 121 -2.29 11.03 11.32
CA VAL A 121 -3.67 10.64 11.55
C VAL A 121 -3.81 9.94 12.90
N GLY A 122 -2.81 9.15 13.30
CA GLY A 122 -2.79 8.52 14.60
C GLY A 122 -3.77 7.38 14.79
N ARG A 123 -4.39 6.90 13.73
CA ARG A 123 -5.38 5.86 13.83
C ARG A 123 -4.75 4.47 13.90
N TYR A 124 -3.58 4.31 13.29
CA TYR A 124 -2.88 3.03 13.26
C TYR A 124 -1.54 3.14 13.95
N SER A 125 -1.15 2.10 14.66
CA SER A 125 0.21 1.98 15.14
C SER A 125 1.06 1.37 14.04
N LEU A 126 2.15 2.05 13.66
CA LEU A 126 2.97 1.58 12.55
C LEU A 126 3.98 0.58 13.06
N ILE A 127 3.90 -0.65 12.56
CA ILE A 127 4.76 -1.73 12.99
C ILE A 127 6.21 -1.45 12.66
N ASN A 128 6.48 -0.84 11.52
CA ASN A 128 7.85 -0.63 11.07
C ASN A 128 8.22 0.84 10.96
N ALA A 129 7.60 1.70 11.72
CA ALA A 129 7.90 3.11 11.63
C ALA A 129 9.35 3.40 11.95
N ASN A 130 9.89 2.72 12.94
CA ASN A 130 11.28 2.95 13.32
C ASN A 130 12.24 2.52 12.24
N ASN A 131 11.86 1.58 11.44
CA ASN A 131 12.74 1.12 10.39
C ASN A 131 12.69 2.00 9.18
N SER A 132 11.55 2.47 8.80
CA SER A 132 11.47 3.13 7.54
C SER A 132 11.71 4.60 7.60
N GLY A 133 11.36 5.22 8.68
CA GLY A 133 11.57 6.63 8.75
C GLY A 133 12.97 7.02 8.53
N SER A 134 13.81 6.24 9.07
CA SER A 134 15.19 6.58 8.96
C SER A 134 15.68 6.49 7.57
N ARG A 135 14.94 5.89 6.74
CA ARG A 135 15.44 5.72 5.44
C ARG A 135 15.14 6.83 4.57
N LEU A 136 14.46 7.78 5.03
CA LEU A 136 14.30 8.86 4.21
C LEU A 136 15.53 9.50 4.00
N PRO A 137 15.62 9.92 2.89
CA PRO A 137 16.83 10.44 2.51
C PRO A 137 17.29 11.45 3.35
N GLU A 138 16.84 11.45 4.27
CA GLU A 138 17.45 12.15 4.95
C GLU A 138 18.39 11.60 5.24
N SER A 139 18.23 10.87 5.20
CA SER A 139 18.99 10.50 5.53
C SER A 139 19.66 9.94 4.84
N ASP A 140 19.68 10.03 4.57
CA ASP A 140 20.19 9.81 4.11
C ASP A 140 20.46 10.08 3.60
#